data_4ece7d4306b4fdc294b99a6bceb6aafa
#
_entry.id   4ece7d4306b4fdc294b99a6bceb6aafa
#
_cell.length_a   1.000
_cell.length_b   1.000
_cell.length_c   1.000
_cell.angle_alpha   90.00
_cell.angle_beta   90.00
_cell.angle_gamma   90.00
#
_symmetry.space_group_name_H-M   'P 1'
#
loop_
_entity.id
_entity.type
_entity.pdbx_description
1 polymer ?
#
loop_
_entity_poly.entity_id
_entity_poly.type
_entity_poly.pdbx_seq_one_letter_code
_entity_poly.pdbx_strand_id
1 'polypeptide(L)'
;MNISSSNYKPNEDEFLAAKLKKRKSKLVKAPSVYDSPVNLECKLLKTLKLKTNSKKLSTMVIGEVIGIYINNKFIKNKRVDSVSMRYISRMGYSEYSTVSSKFNLRRPK
;
A
#
# COMPACT_ATOMS: atom_id res chain seq x y z
N MET A 1 9.35 -3.00 -1.17
CA MET A 1 8.98 -2.67 0.21
C MET A 1 10.22 -2.45 1.08
N ASN A 2 11.07 -3.44 1.36
CA ASN A 2 12.26 -3.22 2.20
C ASN A 2 13.25 -2.19 1.63
N ILE A 3 13.50 -2.20 0.32
CA ILE A 3 14.38 -1.21 -0.32
C ILE A 3 13.83 0.20 -0.13
N SER A 4 12.53 0.43 -0.37
CA SER A 4 11.89 1.75 -0.22
C SER A 4 11.73 2.22 1.23
N SER A 5 12.08 1.39 2.23
CA SER A 5 12.10 1.78 3.64
C SER A 5 13.47 2.23 4.15
N SER A 6 14.47 2.30 3.27
CA SER A 6 15.80 2.82 3.60
C SER A 6 15.77 4.34 3.80
N ASN A 7 16.76 4.88 4.49
CA ASN A 7 16.87 6.32 4.72
C ASN A 7 17.41 7.02 3.45
N TYR A 8 16.50 7.45 2.59
CA TYR A 8 16.83 8.24 1.40
C TYR A 8 16.91 9.73 1.71
N LYS A 9 17.70 10.46 0.94
CA LYS A 9 17.72 11.91 0.99
C LYS A 9 16.47 12.47 0.28
N PRO A 10 16.01 13.69 0.60
CA PRO A 10 14.79 14.25 0.01
C PRO A 10 14.77 14.37 -1.52
N ASN A 11 15.92 14.36 -2.17
CA ASN A 11 16.08 14.44 -3.62
C ASN A 11 16.33 13.07 -4.29
N GLU A 12 16.34 12.00 -3.54
CA GLU A 12 16.51 10.64 -4.07
C GLU A 12 15.17 10.03 -4.45
N ASP A 13 15.11 9.43 -5.63
CA ASP A 13 13.89 8.77 -6.12
C ASP A 13 13.86 7.30 -5.71
N GLU A 14 13.01 6.97 -4.75
CA GLU A 14 12.84 5.61 -4.25
C GLU A 14 12.36 4.62 -5.33
N PHE A 15 11.63 5.09 -6.35
CA PHE A 15 11.24 4.25 -7.48
C PHE A 15 12.46 3.76 -8.26
N LEU A 16 13.42 4.64 -8.50
CA LEU A 16 14.67 4.27 -9.18
C LEU A 16 15.50 3.32 -8.32
N ALA A 17 15.67 3.63 -7.04
CA ALA A 17 16.42 2.80 -6.10
C ALA A 17 15.83 1.39 -5.96
N ALA A 18 14.49 1.28 -5.91
CA ALA A 18 13.78 0.01 -5.82
C ALA A 18 13.55 -0.66 -7.19
N LYS A 19 14.02 -0.06 -8.30
CA LYS A 19 13.80 -0.52 -9.67
C LYS A 19 12.32 -0.74 -10.01
N LEU A 20 11.46 0.13 -9.50
CA LEU A 20 10.01 0.09 -9.71
C LEU A 20 9.61 1.00 -10.87
N LYS A 21 8.65 0.56 -11.68
CA LYS A 21 8.07 1.37 -12.75
C LYS A 21 6.96 2.26 -12.18
N LYS A 22 6.95 3.52 -12.60
CA LYS A 22 5.91 4.48 -12.28
C LYS A 22 4.73 4.32 -13.25
N ARG A 23 3.50 4.45 -12.72
CA ARG A 23 2.28 4.65 -13.50
C ARG A 23 1.73 6.04 -13.19
N LYS A 24 1.32 6.77 -14.21
CA LYS A 24 0.61 8.04 -14.02
C LYS A 24 -0.73 7.79 -13.35
N SER A 25 -0.97 8.46 -12.25
CA SER A 25 -2.26 8.46 -11.56
C SER A 25 -3.28 9.28 -12.35
N LYS A 26 -4.58 9.04 -12.12
CA LYS A 26 -5.66 9.75 -12.83
C LYS A 26 -6.15 10.98 -12.08
N LEU A 27 -6.24 10.92 -10.77
CA LEU A 27 -6.87 11.93 -9.92
C LEU A 27 -5.88 12.70 -9.04
N VAL A 28 -4.64 12.19 -8.88
CA VAL A 28 -3.58 12.83 -8.10
C VAL A 28 -2.30 12.99 -8.91
N LYS A 29 -1.45 13.94 -8.51
CA LYS A 29 -0.14 14.15 -9.18
C LYS A 29 0.89 13.05 -8.83
N ALA A 30 0.79 12.47 -7.64
CA ALA A 30 1.71 11.43 -7.20
C ALA A 30 1.58 10.18 -8.08
N PRO A 31 2.69 9.60 -8.57
CA PRO A 31 2.64 8.37 -9.35
C PRO A 31 2.27 7.17 -8.48
N SER A 32 1.69 6.17 -9.10
CA SER A 32 1.46 4.86 -8.48
C SER A 32 2.49 3.83 -8.94
N VAL A 33 2.64 2.74 -8.21
CA VAL A 33 3.51 1.62 -8.58
C VAL A 33 2.85 0.83 -9.72
N TYR A 34 3.53 0.73 -10.88
CA TYR A 34 2.96 0.11 -12.09
C TYR A 34 2.56 -1.34 -11.89
N ASP A 35 3.41 -2.13 -11.24
CA ASP A 35 3.20 -3.57 -11.06
C ASP A 35 2.28 -3.91 -9.86
N SER A 36 1.86 -2.91 -9.08
CA SER A 36 0.91 -3.12 -8.00
C SER A 36 -0.47 -3.49 -8.55
N PRO A 37 -1.08 -4.59 -8.09
CA PRO A 37 -2.40 -5.02 -8.55
C PRO A 37 -3.52 -4.05 -8.15
N VAL A 38 -3.33 -3.33 -7.05
CA VAL A 38 -4.26 -2.31 -6.54
C VAL A 38 -3.49 -1.07 -6.14
N ASN A 39 -3.99 0.10 -6.52
CA ASN A 39 -3.47 1.38 -6.08
C ASN A 39 -4.64 2.26 -5.60
N LEU A 40 -4.45 2.92 -4.48
CA LEU A 40 -5.39 3.90 -3.94
C LEU A 40 -4.84 5.30 -4.22
N GLU A 41 -5.63 6.13 -4.88
CA GLU A 41 -5.32 7.54 -5.10
C GLU A 41 -5.93 8.34 -3.95
N CYS A 42 -5.07 8.97 -3.15
CA CYS A 42 -5.49 9.63 -1.92
C CYS A 42 -5.14 11.12 -1.93
N LYS A 43 -5.99 11.92 -1.32
CA LYS A 43 -5.69 13.31 -0.92
C LYS A 43 -5.37 13.35 0.57
N LEU A 44 -4.41 14.18 0.95
CA LEU A 44 -4.11 14.40 2.35
C LEU A 44 -5.34 14.99 3.06
N LEU A 45 -5.83 14.29 4.07
CA LEU A 45 -6.92 14.76 4.93
C LEU A 45 -6.37 15.40 6.20
N LYS A 46 -5.46 14.71 6.89
CA LYS A 46 -4.92 15.17 8.17
C LYS A 46 -3.55 14.58 8.46
N THR A 47 -2.73 15.35 9.16
CA THR A 47 -1.46 14.90 9.72
C THR A 47 -1.48 15.07 11.23
N LEU A 48 -1.11 14.04 11.98
CA LEU A 48 -1.05 14.02 13.44
C LEU A 48 0.36 13.71 13.89
N LYS A 49 0.89 14.55 14.78
CA LYS A 49 2.15 14.27 15.45
C LYS A 49 1.87 13.45 16.71
N LEU A 50 2.47 12.26 16.79
CA LEU A 50 2.29 11.35 17.91
C LEU A 50 3.49 11.45 18.84
N LYS A 51 3.23 11.67 20.12
CA LYS A 51 4.24 11.54 21.16
C LYS A 51 4.55 10.06 21.36
N THR A 52 5.81 9.70 21.26
CA THR A 52 6.30 8.34 21.53
C THR A 52 7.35 8.39 22.64
N ASN A 53 7.64 7.27 23.27
CA ASN A 53 8.70 7.15 24.26
C ASN A 53 10.10 7.33 23.66
N SER A 54 10.22 7.36 22.33
CA SER A 54 11.47 7.68 21.64
C SER A 54 11.62 9.19 21.50
N LYS A 55 12.87 9.68 21.45
CA LYS A 55 13.18 11.09 21.18
C LYS A 55 12.72 11.57 19.79
N LYS A 56 12.29 10.64 18.90
CA LYS A 56 11.79 10.95 17.56
C LYS A 56 10.26 11.05 17.58
N LEU A 57 9.73 12.13 17.00
CA LEU A 57 8.30 12.27 16.78
C LEU A 57 7.86 11.34 15.67
N SER A 58 6.81 10.57 15.91
CA SER A 58 6.13 9.79 14.87
C SER A 58 5.00 10.63 14.27
N THR A 59 4.86 10.57 12.95
CA THR A 59 3.81 11.29 12.22
C THR A 59 2.85 10.28 11.63
N MET A 60 1.55 10.42 11.96
CA MET A 60 0.48 9.70 11.31
C MET A 60 -0.12 10.57 10.20
N VAL A 61 -0.21 10.02 9.01
CA VAL A 61 -0.82 10.69 7.86
C VAL A 61 -2.14 9.98 7.53
N ILE A 62 -3.22 10.74 7.44
CA ILE A 62 -4.55 10.26 7.07
C ILE A 62 -4.88 10.82 5.71
N GLY A 63 -5.21 9.92 4.76
CA GLY A 63 -5.60 10.27 3.41
C GLY A 63 -7.04 9.85 3.11
N GLU A 64 -7.77 10.72 2.40
CA GLU A 64 -9.06 10.38 1.81
C GLU A 64 -8.84 9.65 0.48
N VAL A 65 -9.40 8.47 0.34
CA VAL A 65 -9.36 7.73 -0.93
C VAL A 65 -10.35 8.34 -1.91
N ILE A 66 -9.83 8.91 -3.00
CA ILE A 66 -10.64 9.56 -4.05
C ILE A 66 -10.68 8.72 -5.34
N GLY A 67 -9.84 7.71 -5.46
CA GLY A 67 -9.81 6.79 -6.58
C GLY A 67 -9.17 5.46 -6.22
N ILE A 68 -9.64 4.40 -6.89
CA ILE A 68 -9.12 3.05 -6.73
C ILE A 68 -8.81 2.50 -8.12
N TYR A 69 -7.57 2.10 -8.33
CA TYR A 69 -7.16 1.31 -9.50
C TYR A 69 -7.07 -0.16 -9.11
N ILE A 70 -7.70 -1.03 -9.91
CA ILE A 70 -7.58 -2.48 -9.78
C ILE A 70 -7.23 -3.05 -11.16
N ASN A 71 -6.20 -3.87 -11.23
CA ASN A 71 -5.84 -4.55 -12.46
C ASN A 71 -6.89 -5.61 -12.80
N ASN A 72 -7.46 -5.54 -14.01
CA ASN A 72 -8.57 -6.39 -14.45
C ASN A 72 -8.29 -7.90 -14.35
N LYS A 73 -7.04 -8.33 -14.45
CA LYS A 73 -6.67 -9.74 -14.29
C LYS A 73 -7.02 -10.33 -12.92
N PHE A 74 -7.21 -9.45 -11.91
CA PHE A 74 -7.58 -9.83 -10.55
C PHE A 74 -9.08 -9.64 -10.26
N ILE A 75 -9.89 -9.36 -11.29
CA ILE A 75 -11.34 -9.28 -11.17
C ILE A 75 -11.94 -10.53 -11.80
N LYS A 76 -12.61 -11.35 -10.98
CA LYS A 76 -13.33 -12.56 -11.40
C LYS A 76 -14.78 -12.49 -10.92
N ASN A 77 -15.72 -12.75 -11.79
CA ASN A 77 -17.15 -12.73 -11.47
C ASN A 77 -17.59 -11.43 -10.75
N LYS A 78 -17.13 -10.28 -11.25
CA LYS A 78 -17.39 -8.94 -10.68
C LYS A 78 -16.88 -8.74 -9.23
N ARG A 79 -15.96 -9.59 -8.78
CA ARG A 79 -15.34 -9.50 -7.45
C ARG A 79 -13.82 -9.52 -7.56
N VAL A 80 -13.16 -8.90 -6.59
CA VAL A 80 -11.71 -8.91 -6.49
C VAL A 80 -11.25 -10.28 -6.02
N ASP A 81 -10.38 -10.94 -6.81
CA ASP A 81 -9.74 -12.19 -6.44
C ASP A 81 -8.51 -11.93 -5.55
N SER A 82 -8.79 -11.76 -4.27
CA SER A 82 -7.77 -11.41 -3.27
C SER A 82 -6.69 -12.48 -3.11
N VAL A 83 -7.00 -13.75 -3.33
CA VAL A 83 -6.01 -14.84 -3.19
C VAL A 83 -5.00 -14.80 -4.33
N SER A 84 -5.44 -14.58 -5.57
CA SER A 84 -4.53 -14.52 -6.71
C SER A 84 -3.58 -13.30 -6.68
N MET A 85 -3.92 -12.27 -5.91
CA MET A 85 -3.03 -11.13 -5.66
C MET A 85 -1.84 -11.46 -4.75
N ARG A 86 -1.93 -12.54 -3.99
CA ARG A 86 -0.89 -13.00 -3.07
C ARG A 86 -0.39 -11.89 -2.15
N TYR A 87 -1.33 -11.26 -1.43
CA TYR A 87 -0.98 -10.21 -0.46
C TYR A 87 0.10 -10.68 0.50
N ILE A 88 1.01 -9.79 0.82
CA ILE A 88 2.04 -10.02 1.82
C ILE A 88 1.56 -9.42 3.15
N SER A 89 1.52 -10.25 4.18
CA SER A 89 1.22 -9.85 5.56
C SER A 89 2.50 -9.85 6.37
N ARG A 90 2.77 -8.76 7.08
CA ARG A 90 3.86 -8.72 8.05
C ARG A 90 3.40 -9.43 9.33
N MET A 91 4.19 -10.38 9.77
CA MET A 91 3.95 -11.12 11.02
C MET A 91 4.65 -10.42 12.19
N GLY A 92 5.68 -10.97 12.74
CA GLY A 92 6.50 -10.35 13.75
C GLY A 92 7.96 -10.25 13.31
N TYR A 93 8.75 -9.44 13.98
CA TYR A 93 10.18 -9.28 13.69
C TYR A 93 10.46 -9.00 12.21
N SER A 94 11.15 -9.91 11.52
CA SER A 94 11.44 -9.84 10.08
C SER A 94 10.62 -10.82 9.24
N GLU A 95 9.59 -11.42 9.81
CA GLU A 95 8.79 -12.47 9.19
C GLU A 95 7.63 -11.91 8.37
N TYR A 96 7.37 -12.56 7.25
CA TYR A 96 6.27 -12.23 6.34
C TYR A 96 5.57 -13.51 5.89
N SER A 97 4.29 -13.41 5.62
CA SER A 97 3.47 -14.47 5.05
C SER A 97 2.79 -13.99 3.77
N THR A 98 2.46 -14.93 2.90
CA THR A 98 1.69 -14.66 1.68
C THR A 98 0.30 -15.27 1.83
N VAL A 99 -0.75 -14.52 1.51
CA VAL A 99 -2.12 -15.04 1.50
C VAL A 99 -2.28 -16.04 0.36
N SER A 100 -2.51 -17.32 0.69
CA SER A 100 -2.67 -18.44 -0.25
C SER A 100 -4.08 -19.05 -0.24
N SER A 101 -4.88 -18.79 0.79
CA SER A 101 -6.24 -19.30 0.93
C SER A 101 -7.17 -18.27 1.57
N LYS A 102 -8.47 -18.49 1.44
CA LYS A 102 -9.51 -17.69 2.11
C LYS A 102 -10.65 -18.57 2.60
N PHE A 103 -11.35 -18.13 3.61
CA PHE A 103 -12.56 -18.76 4.12
C PHE A 103 -13.62 -17.71 4.41
N ASN A 104 -14.88 -18.13 4.48
CA ASN A 104 -16.00 -17.26 4.76
C ASN A 104 -16.51 -17.47 6.17
N LEU A 105 -16.74 -16.38 6.89
CA LEU A 105 -17.46 -16.37 8.16
C LEU A 105 -18.80 -15.69 7.98
N ARG A 106 -19.88 -16.33 8.43
CA ARG A 106 -21.19 -15.70 8.46
C ARG A 106 -21.26 -14.77 9.68
N ARG A 107 -21.81 -13.58 9.49
CA ARG A 107 -22.15 -12.72 10.63
C ARG A 107 -23.20 -13.40 11.49
N PRO A 108 -23.04 -13.44 12.82
CA PRO A 108 -24.14 -13.79 13.71
C PRO A 108 -25.30 -12.82 13.46
N LYS A 109 -26.52 -13.35 13.55
CA LYS A 109 -27.74 -12.52 13.52
C LYS A 109 -27.90 -11.78 14.83
#